data_c04915680d66dfc6bda3c30ae7c2fe9d
#
_entry.id   c04915680d66dfc6bda3c30ae7c2fe9d
#
_cell.length_a   1.000
_cell.length_b   1.000
_cell.length_c   1.000
_cell.angle_alpha   90.00
_cell.angle_beta   90.00
_cell.angle_gamma   90.00
#
_symmetry.space_group_name_H-M   'P 1'
#
loop_
_entity.id
_entity.type
_entity.pdbx_description
1 polymer ?
#
loop_
_entity_poly.entity_id
_entity_poly.type
_entity_poly.pdbx_seq_one_letter_code
_entity_poly.pdbx_strand_id
1 'polypeptide(L)'
;MTFKVMPNQKEPSVKAFDLSGFILLMIAMVGLSLGIENIAAPQYSGLVSISLLVAGTIATVAYAYHAHSHQNALFHGRLFRYKIFSIGVLGNFFARLGSNAIPFILPLMLQVAFGFEPFITGLMMIPLVLGSLFSKPIIRPLIQRVGYRRFLLTNTVLVGLCIASFSLMTAATPLWLKISHLFIFGTLNSLQFVGMNTLTLKDLPQQDASSGNSFLSMIMMLSM
;
A
#
# COMPACT_ATOMS: atom_id res chain seq x y z
N MET A 1 24.10 21.22 -7.95
CA MET A 1 25.09 20.58 -7.05
C MET A 1 25.13 19.06 -7.14
N THR A 2 24.08 18.37 -7.54
CA THR A 2 23.96 16.90 -7.60
C THR A 2 24.90 16.22 -8.63
N PHE A 3 25.18 16.84 -9.75
CA PHE A 3 26.00 16.28 -10.84
C PHE A 3 27.48 16.00 -10.49
N LYS A 4 28.01 16.59 -9.40
CA LYS A 4 29.42 16.42 -9.02
C LYS A 4 29.67 15.41 -7.90
N VAL A 5 28.64 14.90 -7.23
CA VAL A 5 28.79 14.10 -6.00
C VAL A 5 28.27 12.67 -6.16
N MET A 6 27.48 12.37 -7.19
CA MET A 6 27.02 11.00 -7.42
C MET A 6 28.04 10.23 -8.25
N PRO A 7 28.62 9.12 -7.72
CA PRO A 7 29.41 8.21 -8.51
C PRO A 7 28.54 7.62 -9.63
N ASN A 8 29.06 7.61 -10.84
CA ASN A 8 28.37 7.08 -12.03
C ASN A 8 28.38 5.53 -11.96
N GLN A 9 27.48 4.97 -11.15
CA GLN A 9 27.30 3.52 -11.06
C GLN A 9 26.42 3.06 -12.24
N LYS A 10 27.04 2.67 -13.31
CA LYS A 10 26.40 1.88 -14.37
C LYS A 10 26.43 0.41 -13.97
N GLU A 11 25.26 -0.21 -13.84
CA GLU A 11 25.21 -1.68 -13.76
C GLU A 11 25.83 -2.28 -15.03
N PRO A 12 26.69 -3.30 -14.90
CA PRO A 12 27.43 -3.87 -16.05
C PRO A 12 26.55 -4.62 -17.04
N SER A 13 25.30 -4.90 -16.75
CA SER A 13 24.34 -5.53 -17.68
C SER A 13 22.94 -5.00 -17.50
N VAL A 14 22.50 -4.14 -18.39
CA VAL A 14 21.06 -3.77 -18.49
C VAL A 14 20.35 -4.96 -19.11
N LYS A 15 19.55 -5.68 -18.32
CA LYS A 15 18.66 -6.73 -18.85
C LYS A 15 17.65 -6.11 -19.82
N ALA A 16 17.36 -6.81 -20.93
CA ALA A 16 16.33 -6.37 -21.86
C ALA A 16 14.98 -6.27 -21.13
N PHE A 17 14.25 -5.19 -21.40
CA PHE A 17 12.92 -4.98 -20.79
C PHE A 17 11.91 -6.01 -21.30
N ASP A 18 11.20 -6.66 -20.41
CA ASP A 18 10.16 -7.65 -20.73
C ASP A 18 8.85 -6.93 -21.09
N LEU A 19 8.73 -6.50 -22.35
CA LEU A 19 7.54 -5.82 -22.85
C LEU A 19 6.30 -6.72 -22.84
N SER A 20 6.45 -7.99 -23.17
CA SER A 20 5.33 -8.97 -23.18
C SER A 20 4.79 -9.21 -21.78
N GLY A 21 5.66 -9.44 -20.80
CA GLY A 21 5.27 -9.56 -19.40
C GLY A 21 4.63 -8.28 -18.85
N PHE A 22 5.15 -7.11 -19.26
CA PHE A 22 4.56 -5.82 -18.86
C PHE A 22 3.13 -5.65 -19.38
N ILE A 23 2.87 -5.97 -20.65
CA ILE A 23 1.52 -5.88 -21.24
C ILE A 23 0.55 -6.85 -20.55
N LEU A 24 0.99 -8.10 -20.30
CA LEU A 24 0.16 -9.07 -19.57
C LEU A 24 -0.21 -8.60 -18.16
N LEU A 25 0.76 -8.05 -17.43
CA LEU A 25 0.51 -7.49 -16.10
C LEU A 25 -0.41 -6.27 -16.15
N MET A 26 -0.24 -5.40 -17.14
CA MET A 26 -1.11 -4.24 -17.32
C MET A 26 -2.56 -4.67 -17.55
N ILE A 27 -2.80 -5.65 -18.45
CA ILE A 27 -4.13 -6.19 -18.69
C ILE A 27 -4.70 -6.88 -17.45
N ALA A 28 -3.86 -7.63 -16.71
CA ALA A 28 -4.25 -8.28 -15.47
C ALA A 28 -4.71 -7.26 -14.43
N MET A 29 -3.91 -6.22 -14.18
CA MET A 29 -4.18 -5.20 -13.19
C MET A 29 -5.44 -4.38 -13.53
N VAL A 30 -5.51 -3.88 -14.77
CA VAL A 30 -6.66 -3.06 -15.22
C VAL A 30 -7.93 -3.91 -15.23
N GLY A 31 -7.87 -5.14 -15.77
CA GLY A 31 -9.03 -6.02 -15.85
C GLY A 31 -9.57 -6.41 -14.47
N LEU A 32 -8.69 -6.80 -13.54
CA LEU A 32 -9.11 -7.15 -12.18
C LEU A 32 -9.61 -5.92 -11.41
N SER A 33 -8.91 -4.79 -11.47
CA SER A 33 -9.27 -3.57 -10.72
C SER A 33 -10.62 -3.04 -11.19
N LEU A 34 -10.79 -2.76 -12.49
CA LEU A 34 -12.04 -2.25 -13.05
C LEU A 34 -13.19 -3.25 -12.94
N GLY A 35 -12.90 -4.55 -13.06
CA GLY A 35 -13.90 -5.59 -12.89
C GLY A 35 -14.46 -5.64 -11.48
N ILE A 36 -13.61 -5.55 -10.46
CA ILE A 36 -14.01 -5.50 -9.05
C ILE A 36 -14.74 -4.19 -8.74
N GLU A 37 -14.21 -3.05 -9.19
CA GLU A 37 -14.80 -1.73 -9.00
C GLU A 37 -16.21 -1.67 -9.55
N ASN A 38 -16.43 -2.18 -10.76
CA ASN A 38 -17.77 -2.17 -11.38
C ASN A 38 -18.78 -3.11 -10.69
N ILE A 39 -18.32 -4.11 -9.92
CA ILE A 39 -19.21 -4.91 -9.06
C ILE A 39 -19.64 -4.08 -7.84
N ALA A 40 -18.73 -3.33 -7.24
CA ALA A 40 -18.98 -2.53 -6.05
C ALA A 40 -19.81 -1.28 -6.36
N ALA A 41 -19.55 -0.63 -7.49
CA ALA A 41 -20.25 0.57 -7.96
C ALA A 41 -20.57 0.42 -9.46
N PRO A 42 -21.72 -0.20 -9.82
CA PRO A 42 -22.05 -0.51 -11.21
C PRO A 42 -22.18 0.75 -12.08
N GLN A 43 -21.21 0.97 -12.97
CA GLN A 43 -21.23 2.01 -14.01
C GLN A 43 -21.52 1.41 -15.39
N TYR A 44 -21.18 0.14 -15.59
CA TYR A 44 -21.36 -0.61 -16.83
C TYR A 44 -22.19 -1.86 -16.58
N SER A 45 -22.66 -2.50 -17.66
CA SER A 45 -23.41 -3.76 -17.55
C SER A 45 -22.59 -4.85 -16.85
N GLY A 46 -23.26 -5.75 -16.12
CA GLY A 46 -22.61 -6.87 -15.43
C GLY A 46 -21.77 -7.77 -16.37
N LEU A 47 -22.13 -7.82 -17.65
CA LEU A 47 -21.39 -8.55 -18.66
C LEU A 47 -19.98 -7.94 -18.87
N VAL A 48 -19.85 -6.62 -18.79
CA VAL A 48 -18.55 -5.92 -18.87
C VAL A 48 -17.70 -6.26 -17.66
N SER A 49 -18.26 -6.29 -16.45
CA SER A 49 -17.52 -6.69 -15.25
C SER A 49 -16.97 -8.11 -15.39
N ILE A 50 -17.83 -9.05 -15.82
CA ILE A 50 -17.42 -10.44 -15.98
C ILE A 50 -16.32 -10.56 -17.05
N SER A 51 -16.45 -9.87 -18.19
CA SER A 51 -15.45 -9.90 -19.26
C SER A 51 -14.10 -9.34 -18.80
N LEU A 52 -14.11 -8.24 -18.03
CA LEU A 52 -12.90 -7.64 -17.44
C LEU A 52 -12.23 -8.57 -16.43
N LEU A 53 -13.00 -9.20 -15.54
CA LEU A 53 -12.48 -10.17 -14.58
C LEU A 53 -11.90 -11.42 -15.26
N VAL A 54 -12.59 -11.94 -16.26
CA VAL A 54 -12.10 -13.09 -17.05
C VAL A 54 -10.82 -12.73 -17.79
N ALA A 55 -10.78 -11.59 -18.48
CA ALA A 55 -9.59 -11.12 -19.19
C ALA A 55 -8.41 -10.89 -18.24
N GLY A 56 -8.67 -10.24 -17.07
CA GLY A 56 -7.67 -10.02 -16.04
C GLY A 56 -7.13 -11.30 -15.43
N THR A 57 -8.01 -12.28 -15.19
CA THR A 57 -7.61 -13.61 -14.67
C THR A 57 -6.80 -14.39 -15.69
N ILE A 58 -7.22 -14.42 -16.96
CA ILE A 58 -6.49 -15.07 -18.05
C ILE A 58 -5.10 -14.43 -18.19
N ALA A 59 -5.01 -13.10 -18.18
CA ALA A 59 -3.74 -12.39 -18.28
C ALA A 59 -2.82 -12.69 -17.08
N THR A 60 -3.37 -12.82 -15.87
CA THR A 60 -2.60 -13.22 -14.67
C THR A 60 -2.02 -14.62 -14.82
N VAL A 61 -2.82 -15.58 -15.27
CA VAL A 61 -2.37 -16.96 -15.52
C VAL A 61 -1.34 -17.01 -16.63
N ALA A 62 -1.59 -16.30 -17.75
CA ALA A 62 -0.65 -16.20 -18.86
C ALA A 62 0.69 -15.59 -18.41
N TYR A 63 0.65 -14.55 -17.57
CA TYR A 63 1.86 -13.99 -16.98
C TYR A 63 2.61 -14.99 -16.09
N ALA A 64 1.91 -15.78 -15.30
CA ALA A 64 2.55 -16.81 -14.46
C ALA A 64 3.31 -17.85 -15.30
N TYR A 65 2.75 -18.28 -16.42
CA TYR A 65 3.45 -19.15 -17.38
C TYR A 65 4.63 -18.44 -18.05
N HIS A 66 4.45 -17.19 -18.49
CA HIS A 66 5.51 -16.38 -19.08
C HIS A 66 6.68 -16.20 -18.12
N ALA A 67 6.41 -15.85 -16.86
CA ALA A 67 7.42 -15.65 -15.82
C ALA A 67 8.20 -16.93 -15.46
N HIS A 68 7.62 -18.09 -15.68
CA HIS A 68 8.28 -19.37 -15.48
C HIS A 68 9.27 -19.71 -16.61
N SER A 69 8.97 -19.28 -17.82
CA SER A 69 9.74 -19.61 -19.04
C SER A 69 10.78 -18.56 -19.42
N HIS A 70 10.61 -17.29 -19.00
CA HIS A 70 11.48 -16.18 -19.41
C HIS A 70 12.48 -15.78 -18.32
N GLN A 71 13.78 -15.81 -18.67
CA GLN A 71 14.86 -15.44 -17.74
C GLN A 71 14.85 -13.96 -17.33
N ASN A 72 14.26 -13.08 -18.15
CA ASN A 72 14.18 -11.64 -17.89
C ASN A 72 12.78 -11.19 -17.48
N ALA A 73 11.91 -12.10 -17.02
CA ALA A 73 10.58 -11.73 -16.55
C ALA A 73 10.64 -10.64 -15.47
N LEU A 74 9.70 -9.69 -15.51
CA LEU A 74 9.62 -8.58 -14.53
C LEU A 74 9.54 -9.08 -13.09
N PHE A 75 8.74 -10.12 -12.87
CA PHE A 75 8.59 -10.77 -11.56
C PHE A 75 8.77 -12.28 -11.71
N HIS A 76 9.82 -12.78 -11.11
CA HIS A 76 10.07 -14.21 -11.10
C HIS A 76 9.37 -14.86 -9.90
N GLY A 77 8.81 -16.05 -10.09
CA GLY A 77 8.26 -16.87 -9.01
C GLY A 77 9.26 -17.15 -7.87
N ARG A 78 10.55 -16.97 -8.14
CA ARG A 78 11.63 -17.04 -7.16
C ARG A 78 11.46 -16.06 -5.99
N LEU A 79 10.83 -14.89 -6.19
CA LEU A 79 10.55 -13.92 -5.13
C LEU A 79 9.72 -14.54 -4.00
N PHE A 80 8.79 -15.43 -4.32
CA PHE A 80 7.93 -16.10 -3.35
C PHE A 80 8.63 -17.21 -2.56
N ARG A 81 9.87 -17.60 -2.93
CA ARG A 81 10.69 -18.52 -2.13
C ARG A 81 11.21 -17.86 -0.86
N TYR A 82 11.30 -16.54 -0.84
CA TYR A 82 11.64 -15.77 0.37
C TYR A 82 10.40 -15.65 1.25
N LYS A 83 10.33 -16.46 2.32
CA LYS A 83 9.17 -16.54 3.24
C LYS A 83 8.77 -15.16 3.78
N ILE A 84 9.75 -14.34 4.16
CA ILE A 84 9.48 -13.00 4.72
C ILE A 84 8.85 -12.09 3.67
N PHE A 85 9.30 -12.17 2.42
CA PHE A 85 8.69 -11.42 1.31
C PHE A 85 7.24 -11.83 1.10
N SER A 86 6.94 -13.14 0.98
CA SER A 86 5.58 -13.65 0.75
C SER A 86 4.62 -13.26 1.88
N ILE A 87 5.03 -13.45 3.14
CA ILE A 87 4.24 -13.07 4.30
C ILE A 87 4.08 -11.54 4.36
N GLY A 88 5.13 -10.79 4.05
CA GLY A 88 5.12 -9.34 4.04
C GLY A 88 4.20 -8.75 2.98
N VAL A 89 4.19 -9.31 1.76
CA VAL A 89 3.28 -8.92 0.68
C VAL A 89 1.82 -9.15 1.10
N LEU A 90 1.51 -10.34 1.62
CA LEU A 90 0.16 -10.67 2.08
C LEU A 90 -0.28 -9.75 3.23
N GLY A 91 0.61 -9.55 4.20
CA GLY A 91 0.36 -8.64 5.32
C GLY A 91 0.14 -7.20 4.88
N ASN A 92 0.94 -6.69 3.91
CA ASN A 92 0.73 -5.37 3.31
C ASN A 92 -0.64 -5.25 2.65
N PHE A 93 -1.04 -6.26 1.86
CA PHE A 93 -2.33 -6.28 1.19
C PHE A 93 -3.49 -6.13 2.19
N PHE A 94 -3.56 -7.00 3.20
CA PHE A 94 -4.64 -6.95 4.20
C PHE A 94 -4.60 -5.69 5.08
N ALA A 95 -3.42 -5.24 5.49
CA ALA A 95 -3.29 -4.01 6.28
C ALA A 95 -3.78 -2.78 5.49
N ARG A 96 -3.54 -2.74 4.19
CA ARG A 96 -3.98 -1.64 3.32
C ARG A 96 -5.47 -1.67 3.05
N LEU A 97 -6.08 -2.83 2.82
CA LEU A 97 -7.54 -2.95 2.69
C LEU A 97 -8.26 -2.29 3.87
N GLY A 98 -7.76 -2.51 5.10
CA GLY A 98 -8.36 -1.87 6.28
C GLY A 98 -8.08 -0.38 6.40
N SER A 99 -6.87 0.07 6.06
CA SER A 99 -6.44 1.45 6.31
C SER A 99 -6.73 2.42 5.17
N ASN A 100 -6.82 1.95 3.93
CA ASN A 100 -7.05 2.82 2.76
C ASN A 100 -8.49 3.37 2.69
N ALA A 101 -9.45 2.73 3.35
CA ALA A 101 -10.81 3.24 3.47
C ALA A 101 -10.88 4.51 4.34
N ILE A 102 -9.96 4.68 5.30
CA ILE A 102 -10.01 5.76 6.27
C ILE A 102 -9.90 7.17 5.66
N PRO A 103 -8.96 7.46 4.71
CA PRO A 103 -8.91 8.77 4.06
C PRO A 103 -10.18 9.17 3.32
N PHE A 104 -11.01 8.20 2.96
CA PHE A 104 -12.34 8.43 2.35
C PHE A 104 -13.43 8.62 3.41
N ILE A 105 -13.45 7.74 4.42
CA ILE A 105 -14.48 7.74 5.45
C ILE A 105 -14.34 8.95 6.36
N LEU A 106 -13.12 9.39 6.69
CA LEU A 106 -12.89 10.53 7.57
C LEU A 106 -13.50 11.84 7.07
N PRO A 107 -13.26 12.31 5.83
CA PRO A 107 -13.91 13.50 5.31
C PRO A 107 -15.44 13.37 5.29
N LEU A 108 -15.96 12.19 4.93
CA LEU A 108 -17.40 11.94 4.94
C LEU A 108 -17.97 12.05 6.36
N MET A 109 -17.33 11.43 7.34
CA MET A 109 -17.74 11.50 8.74
C MET A 109 -17.72 12.95 9.25
N LEU A 110 -16.69 13.73 8.93
CA LEU A 110 -16.58 15.12 9.36
C LEU A 110 -17.64 16.01 8.70
N GLN A 111 -17.92 15.80 7.41
CA GLN A 111 -18.90 16.61 6.68
C GLN A 111 -20.34 16.16 6.98
N VAL A 112 -20.64 14.88 6.84
CA VAL A 112 -22.01 14.36 6.91
C VAL A 112 -22.46 14.17 8.37
N ALA A 113 -21.62 13.54 9.21
CA ALA A 113 -21.99 13.23 10.58
C ALA A 113 -21.80 14.40 11.54
N PHE A 114 -20.77 15.24 11.33
CA PHE A 114 -20.46 16.35 12.23
C PHE A 114 -20.82 17.72 11.67
N GLY A 115 -21.24 17.82 10.39
CA GLY A 115 -21.70 19.05 9.76
C GLY A 115 -20.61 20.08 9.48
N PHE A 116 -19.33 19.65 9.40
CA PHE A 116 -18.26 20.58 9.06
C PHE A 116 -18.28 20.95 7.56
N GLU A 117 -18.00 22.22 7.28
CA GLU A 117 -17.81 22.68 5.90
C GLU A 117 -16.63 21.97 5.23
N PRO A 118 -16.66 21.78 3.88
CA PRO A 118 -15.57 21.10 3.15
C PRO A 118 -14.19 21.71 3.37
N PHE A 119 -14.10 23.04 3.48
CA PHE A 119 -12.83 23.73 3.76
C PHE A 119 -12.29 23.39 5.14
N ILE A 120 -13.11 23.41 6.18
CA ILE A 120 -12.74 23.05 7.55
C ILE A 120 -12.32 21.58 7.63
N THR A 121 -13.07 20.71 6.93
CA THR A 121 -12.74 19.28 6.82
C THR A 121 -11.33 19.09 6.21
N GLY A 122 -11.01 19.81 5.14
CA GLY A 122 -9.67 19.78 4.54
C GLY A 122 -8.58 20.20 5.52
N LEU A 123 -8.79 21.28 6.29
CA LEU A 123 -7.85 21.71 7.34
C LEU A 123 -7.69 20.64 8.43
N MET A 124 -8.77 19.95 8.78
CA MET A 124 -8.72 18.87 9.77
C MET A 124 -7.94 17.63 9.28
N MET A 125 -7.67 17.49 7.99
CA MET A 125 -6.79 16.43 7.47
C MET A 125 -5.30 16.76 7.64
N ILE A 126 -4.93 18.02 7.87
CA ILE A 126 -3.52 18.42 8.07
C ILE A 126 -2.84 17.68 9.22
N PRO A 127 -3.44 17.53 10.42
CA PRO A 127 -2.85 16.77 11.52
C PRO A 127 -2.49 15.32 11.15
N LEU A 128 -3.31 14.66 10.33
CA LEU A 128 -3.04 13.31 9.85
C LEU A 128 -1.76 13.26 9.00
N VAL A 129 -1.59 14.21 8.10
CA VAL A 129 -0.37 14.34 7.27
C VAL A 129 0.84 14.67 8.13
N LEU A 130 0.72 15.61 9.07
CA LEU A 130 1.79 15.96 10.01
C LEU A 130 2.20 14.75 10.86
N GLY A 131 1.23 13.96 11.36
CA GLY A 131 1.49 12.71 12.07
C GLY A 131 2.29 11.72 11.22
N SER A 132 1.94 11.58 9.94
CA SER A 132 2.66 10.71 9.02
C SER A 132 4.11 11.18 8.77
N LEU A 133 4.36 12.48 8.70
CA LEU A 133 5.71 13.05 8.60
C LEU A 133 6.52 12.83 9.88
N PHE A 134 5.88 13.02 11.04
CA PHE A 134 6.49 12.83 12.35
C PHE A 134 6.93 11.38 12.60
N SER A 135 6.29 10.40 11.98
CA SER A 135 6.65 8.99 12.09
C SER A 135 8.04 8.66 11.51
N LYS A 136 8.50 9.40 10.48
CA LYS A 136 9.72 9.07 9.71
C LYS A 136 11.00 9.01 10.56
N PRO A 137 11.32 9.99 11.42
CA PRO A 137 12.51 9.91 12.27
C PRO A 137 12.39 8.86 13.38
N ILE A 138 11.17 8.48 13.77
CA ILE A 138 10.91 7.60 14.91
C ILE A 138 11.01 6.12 14.52
N ILE A 139 10.65 5.75 13.31
CA ILE A 139 10.52 4.34 12.91
C ILE A 139 11.82 3.56 13.02
N ARG A 140 12.94 4.14 12.57
CA ARG A 140 14.24 3.46 12.58
C ARG A 140 14.73 3.11 13.98
N PRO A 141 14.82 4.06 14.94
CA PRO A 141 15.22 3.74 16.32
C PRO A 141 14.23 2.81 17.02
N LEU A 142 12.93 2.91 16.70
CA LEU A 142 11.91 2.08 17.31
C LEU A 142 12.06 0.62 16.88
N ILE A 143 12.25 0.35 15.57
CA ILE A 143 12.49 -1.00 15.05
C ILE A 143 13.81 -1.58 15.59
N GLN A 144 14.86 -0.77 15.71
CA GLN A 144 16.15 -1.22 16.25
C GLN A 144 16.05 -1.66 17.71
N ARG A 145 15.22 -0.98 18.53
CA ARG A 145 15.03 -1.29 19.96
C ARG A 145 14.12 -2.47 20.22
N VAL A 146 13.00 -2.55 19.51
CA VAL A 146 11.91 -3.51 19.79
C VAL A 146 11.93 -4.72 18.85
N GLY A 147 12.54 -4.59 17.69
CA GLY A 147 12.54 -5.58 16.62
C GLY A 147 11.26 -5.54 15.77
N TYR A 148 11.35 -5.95 14.51
CA TYR A 148 10.25 -5.88 13.53
C TYR A 148 8.96 -6.59 13.99
N ARG A 149 9.09 -7.81 14.54
CA ARG A 149 7.92 -8.63 14.91
C ARG A 149 7.08 -7.96 15.99
N ARG A 150 7.71 -7.58 17.10
CA ARG A 150 7.00 -6.93 18.22
C ARG A 150 6.45 -5.57 17.79
N PHE A 151 7.27 -4.78 17.09
CA PHE A 151 6.87 -3.48 16.58
C PHE A 151 5.61 -3.58 15.71
N LEU A 152 5.60 -4.43 14.68
CA LEU A 152 4.46 -4.55 13.76
C LEU A 152 3.21 -5.09 14.45
N LEU A 153 3.34 -6.12 15.31
CA LEU A 153 2.18 -6.66 16.05
C LEU A 153 1.55 -5.59 16.94
N THR A 154 2.37 -4.89 17.75
CA THR A 154 1.87 -3.84 18.64
C THR A 154 1.25 -2.69 17.85
N ASN A 155 1.93 -2.23 16.78
CA ASN A 155 1.44 -1.13 15.97
C ASN A 155 0.14 -1.49 15.22
N THR A 156 0.00 -2.72 14.72
CA THR A 156 -1.26 -3.19 14.08
C THR A 156 -2.43 -3.14 15.06
N VAL A 157 -2.22 -3.58 16.30
CA VAL A 157 -3.25 -3.49 17.36
C VAL A 157 -3.59 -2.03 17.67
N LEU A 158 -2.57 -1.16 17.79
CA LEU A 158 -2.78 0.27 18.05
C LEU A 158 -3.53 0.96 16.90
N VAL A 159 -3.21 0.65 15.65
CA VAL A 159 -3.95 1.16 14.47
C VAL A 159 -5.40 0.68 14.52
N GLY A 160 -5.64 -0.61 14.79
CA GLY A 160 -6.99 -1.16 14.90
C GLY A 160 -7.82 -0.50 16.02
N LEU A 161 -7.24 -0.32 17.21
CA LEU A 161 -7.87 0.38 18.33
C LEU A 161 -8.13 1.86 18.00
N CYS A 162 -7.19 2.52 17.32
CA CYS A 162 -7.35 3.90 16.89
C CYS A 162 -8.48 4.03 15.85
N ILE A 163 -8.61 3.09 14.91
CA ILE A 163 -9.74 3.06 13.97
C ILE A 163 -11.05 2.82 14.72
N ALA A 164 -11.09 1.85 15.61
CA ALA A 164 -12.29 1.55 16.41
C ALA A 164 -12.74 2.75 17.26
N SER A 165 -11.79 3.52 17.80
CA SER A 165 -12.11 4.68 18.62
C SER A 165 -12.70 5.88 17.86
N PHE A 166 -12.61 5.90 16.49
CA PHE A 166 -13.38 6.87 15.70
C PHE A 166 -14.89 6.72 15.91
N SER A 167 -15.39 5.50 16.17
CA SER A 167 -16.81 5.27 16.43
C SER A 167 -17.33 5.94 17.72
N LEU A 168 -16.44 6.27 18.64
CA LEU A 168 -16.78 6.98 19.89
C LEU A 168 -16.82 8.49 19.71
N MET A 169 -16.39 9.02 18.56
CA MET A 169 -16.43 10.45 18.30
C MET A 169 -17.82 10.91 17.90
N THR A 170 -18.21 12.05 18.45
CA THR A 170 -19.49 12.71 18.17
C THR A 170 -19.26 14.14 17.71
N ALA A 171 -20.31 14.81 17.24
CA ALA A 171 -20.26 16.24 16.92
C ALA A 171 -19.80 17.07 18.16
N ALA A 172 -20.26 16.69 19.36
CA ALA A 172 -19.92 17.36 20.62
C ALA A 172 -18.48 17.11 21.11
N THR A 173 -17.74 16.16 20.54
CA THR A 173 -16.33 15.91 20.90
C THR A 173 -15.49 17.16 20.68
N PRO A 174 -14.68 17.61 21.65
CA PRO A 174 -13.85 18.80 21.53
C PRO A 174 -12.91 18.73 20.30
N LEU A 175 -12.73 19.85 19.62
CA LEU A 175 -11.92 19.94 18.39
C LEU A 175 -10.47 19.48 18.60
N TRP A 176 -9.87 19.88 19.73
CA TRP A 176 -8.49 19.48 20.05
C TRP A 176 -8.33 17.96 20.17
N LEU A 177 -9.36 17.25 20.64
CA LEU A 177 -9.33 15.79 20.74
C LEU A 177 -9.43 15.14 19.36
N LYS A 178 -10.28 15.67 18.47
CA LYS A 178 -10.36 15.23 17.06
C LYS A 178 -9.03 15.41 16.36
N ILE A 179 -8.39 16.58 16.50
CA ILE A 179 -7.09 16.91 15.92
C ILE A 179 -6.00 15.97 16.44
N SER A 180 -5.93 15.76 17.76
CA SER A 180 -4.94 14.86 18.37
C SER A 180 -5.11 13.42 17.89
N HIS A 181 -6.35 12.97 17.78
CA HIS A 181 -6.64 11.61 17.30
C HIS A 181 -6.23 11.41 15.84
N LEU A 182 -6.52 12.36 14.96
CA LEU A 182 -6.08 12.34 13.56
C LEU A 182 -4.56 12.32 13.44
N PHE A 183 -3.85 13.10 14.28
CA PHE A 183 -2.40 13.10 14.33
C PHE A 183 -1.83 11.75 14.77
N ILE A 184 -2.39 11.15 15.82
CA ILE A 184 -1.99 9.83 16.32
C ILE A 184 -2.25 8.77 15.26
N PHE A 185 -3.43 8.77 14.64
CA PHE A 185 -3.76 7.84 13.57
C PHE A 185 -2.80 7.97 12.39
N GLY A 186 -2.52 9.18 11.93
CA GLY A 186 -1.56 9.42 10.84
C GLY A 186 -0.16 8.89 11.17
N THR A 187 0.29 9.08 12.42
CA THR A 187 1.57 8.57 12.90
C THR A 187 1.60 7.04 12.89
N LEU A 188 0.62 6.39 13.52
CA LEU A 188 0.54 4.92 13.61
C LEU A 188 0.39 4.27 12.24
N ASN A 189 -0.44 4.82 11.37
CA ASN A 189 -0.67 4.33 10.03
C ASN A 189 0.59 4.41 9.16
N SER A 190 1.31 5.52 9.23
CA SER A 190 2.59 5.69 8.52
C SER A 190 3.66 4.74 9.06
N LEU A 191 3.77 4.56 10.38
CA LEU A 191 4.66 3.59 11.02
C LEU A 191 4.36 2.16 10.54
N GLN A 192 3.08 1.81 10.40
CA GLN A 192 2.64 0.50 9.90
C GLN A 192 3.14 0.26 8.48
N PHE A 193 2.87 1.18 7.56
CA PHE A 193 3.22 0.99 6.16
C PHE A 193 4.72 0.99 5.91
N VAL A 194 5.46 1.92 6.51
CA VAL A 194 6.92 1.97 6.36
C VAL A 194 7.57 0.72 6.97
N GLY A 195 7.12 0.30 8.16
CA GLY A 195 7.62 -0.90 8.82
C GLY A 195 7.36 -2.16 8.02
N MET A 196 6.15 -2.33 7.48
CA MET A 196 5.80 -3.49 6.65
C MET A 196 6.58 -3.51 5.33
N ASN A 197 6.67 -2.36 4.64
CA ASN A 197 7.43 -2.28 3.39
C ASN A 197 8.90 -2.63 3.61
N THR A 198 9.52 -2.06 4.65
CA THR A 198 10.92 -2.32 5.00
C THR A 198 11.14 -3.79 5.36
N LEU A 199 10.24 -4.40 6.14
CA LEU A 199 10.32 -5.82 6.48
C LEU A 199 10.19 -6.70 5.25
N THR A 200 9.22 -6.41 4.38
CA THR A 200 8.94 -7.20 3.18
C THR A 200 10.16 -7.27 2.25
N LEU A 201 10.89 -6.17 2.12
CA LEU A 201 12.04 -6.08 1.21
C LEU A 201 13.38 -6.45 1.87
N LYS A 202 13.42 -6.60 3.20
CA LYS A 202 14.66 -6.71 3.98
C LYS A 202 15.55 -7.87 3.57
N ASP A 203 14.97 -9.03 3.30
CA ASP A 203 15.72 -10.28 3.04
C ASP A 203 15.89 -10.57 1.55
N LEU A 204 15.48 -9.64 0.68
CA LEU A 204 15.71 -9.77 -0.76
C LEU A 204 17.16 -9.43 -1.11
N PRO A 205 17.84 -10.29 -1.90
CA PRO A 205 19.13 -9.96 -2.48
C PRO A 205 19.04 -8.69 -3.34
N GLN A 206 20.13 -7.96 -3.44
CA GLN A 206 20.19 -6.69 -4.18
C GLN A 206 19.70 -6.83 -5.64
N GLN A 207 20.00 -7.96 -6.29
CA GLN A 207 19.56 -8.28 -7.65
C GLN A 207 18.03 -8.45 -7.78
N ASP A 208 17.34 -8.86 -6.72
CA ASP A 208 15.89 -9.11 -6.69
C ASP A 208 15.13 -7.93 -6.04
N ALA A 209 15.84 -6.98 -5.42
CA ALA A 209 15.23 -5.88 -4.67
C ALA A 209 14.36 -4.95 -5.54
N SER A 210 14.80 -4.64 -6.75
CA SER A 210 14.04 -3.81 -7.71
C SER A 210 12.74 -4.49 -8.11
N SER A 211 12.80 -5.77 -8.54
CA SER A 211 11.61 -6.56 -8.90
C SER A 211 10.68 -6.75 -7.72
N GLY A 212 11.22 -7.03 -6.52
CA GLY A 212 10.42 -7.16 -5.30
C GLY A 212 9.70 -5.87 -4.92
N ASN A 213 10.36 -4.71 -5.03
CA ASN A 213 9.75 -3.42 -4.75
C ASN A 213 8.65 -3.07 -5.77
N SER A 214 8.89 -3.35 -7.05
CA SER A 214 7.89 -3.13 -8.11
C SER A 214 6.67 -4.03 -7.92
N PHE A 215 6.87 -5.33 -7.58
CA PHE A 215 5.79 -6.25 -7.27
C PHE A 215 4.99 -5.79 -6.03
N LEU A 216 5.68 -5.38 -4.97
CA LEU A 216 5.02 -4.84 -3.79
C LEU A 216 4.18 -3.61 -4.12
N SER A 217 4.71 -2.69 -4.94
CA SER A 217 3.98 -1.49 -5.39
C SER A 217 2.73 -1.84 -6.20
N MET A 218 2.82 -2.87 -7.05
CA MET A 218 1.68 -3.38 -7.81
C MET A 218 0.57 -3.92 -6.90
N ILE A 219 0.92 -4.75 -5.91
CA ILE A 219 -0.03 -5.27 -4.92
C ILE A 219 -0.64 -4.15 -4.08
N MET A 220 0.16 -3.12 -3.74
CA MET A 220 -0.34 -1.95 -3.04
C MET A 220 -1.41 -1.19 -3.82
N MET A 221 -1.25 -1.07 -5.15
CA MET A 221 -2.27 -0.45 -6.02
C MET A 221 -3.55 -1.28 -6.10
N LEU A 222 -3.45 -2.61 -6.13
CA LEU A 222 -4.64 -3.49 -6.09
C LEU A 222 -5.42 -3.41 -4.78
N SER A 223 -4.79 -2.95 -3.69
CA SER A 223 -5.44 -2.82 -2.38
C SER A 223 -6.09 -1.45 -2.13
N MET A 224 -6.01 -0.55 -3.11
CA MET A 224 -6.65 0.78 -3.07
C MET A 224 -8.03 0.76 -3.68
#